data_54dde25c068d761b29c5d085f4d488ee
#
_entry.id   54dde25c068d761b29c5d085f4d488ee
#
_cell.length_a   1.000
_cell.length_b   1.000
_cell.length_c   1.000
_cell.angle_alpha   90.00
_cell.angle_beta   90.00
_cell.angle_gamma   90.00
#
_symmetry.space_group_name_H-M   'P 1'
#
loop_
_entity.id
_entity.type
_entity.pdbx_description
1 polymer ?
#
loop_
_entity_poly.entity_id
_entity_poly.type
_entity_poly.pdbx_seq_one_letter_code
_entity_poly.pdbx_strand_id
1 'polypeptide(L)'
;MNSSIKYNLLLVDDEPEILSSLYRNLRKQYNCLKAEGGQKAIDLINSEPIDLIICDQRMPTVTGDQVLTHAHTKQPDSIRILLTGYADFESLVKAVNNGQMYRYIAKPWDMEELKITIKRALESLQLNRDLVSAKLQIEKSYHNTINMLCVASEGKDEDTASHIQRVRFYTQSLALKMGINKTQSEQMGMMSILHDIGKMFVPDAILKKPGPLDDTEWEIMKLHPENGVKILGDDPFYQLAAEISLGHHENFDGSGYPSGIQGEQIPLTARIVKIADVFDALTTKRPYKDPWPIEKAMAFLVEKRNIMFDPELIDHMISLHQEGIITQIYQSHQD
;
A
#
# COMPACT_ATOMS: atom_id res chain seq x y z
N MET A 1 -30.26 2.87 18.99
CA MET A 1 -29.57 3.10 20.26
C MET A 1 -28.09 3.08 19.97
N ASN A 2 -27.43 4.24 19.85
CA ASN A 2 -25.99 4.31 19.67
C ASN A 2 -25.34 3.85 20.98
N SER A 3 -24.80 2.66 21.03
CA SER A 3 -23.82 2.29 22.03
C SER A 3 -22.57 3.14 21.80
N SER A 4 -22.49 4.29 22.48
CA SER A 4 -21.27 5.09 22.45
C SER A 4 -20.12 4.22 22.96
N ILE A 5 -19.17 3.92 22.07
CA ILE A 5 -17.92 3.25 22.43
C ILE A 5 -17.27 4.11 23.53
N LYS A 6 -17.15 3.55 24.74
CA LYS A 6 -16.46 4.25 25.83
C LYS A 6 -14.97 4.03 25.66
N TYR A 7 -14.20 5.10 25.57
CA TYR A 7 -12.73 5.05 25.55
C TYR A 7 -12.17 4.51 26.86
N ASN A 8 -11.08 3.75 26.76
CA ASN A 8 -10.34 3.20 27.89
C ASN A 8 -9.29 4.21 28.37
N LEU A 9 -9.47 4.75 29.56
CA LEU A 9 -8.56 5.68 30.18
C LEU A 9 -7.77 4.96 31.29
N LEU A 10 -6.44 5.06 31.25
CA LEU A 10 -5.57 4.62 32.33
C LEU A 10 -5.19 5.82 33.19
N LEU A 11 -5.57 5.78 34.47
CA LEU A 11 -5.25 6.78 35.50
C LEU A 11 -4.10 6.24 36.36
N VAL A 12 -3.00 6.96 36.40
CA VAL A 12 -1.77 6.51 37.06
C VAL A 12 -1.29 7.59 38.04
N ASP A 13 -1.23 7.24 39.28
CA ASP A 13 -0.72 8.08 40.37
C ASP A 13 -0.35 7.16 41.55
N ASP A 14 0.61 7.50 42.39
CA ASP A 14 0.94 6.74 43.61
C ASP A 14 0.07 7.14 44.79
N GLU A 15 -0.66 8.26 44.70
CA GLU A 15 -1.60 8.74 45.71
C GLU A 15 -3.02 8.19 45.47
N PRO A 16 -3.57 7.28 46.31
CA PRO A 16 -4.90 6.71 46.15
C PRO A 16 -6.04 7.74 46.15
N GLU A 17 -5.85 8.86 46.84
CA GLU A 17 -6.82 9.94 46.91
C GLU A 17 -6.99 10.66 45.56
N ILE A 18 -5.86 10.93 44.88
CA ILE A 18 -5.81 11.51 43.55
C ILE A 18 -6.47 10.57 42.55
N LEU A 19 -6.09 9.28 42.53
CA LEU A 19 -6.72 8.27 41.68
C LEU A 19 -8.24 8.19 41.92
N SER A 20 -8.68 8.24 43.15
CA SER A 20 -10.10 8.18 43.52
C SER A 20 -10.85 9.43 43.06
N SER A 21 -10.22 10.59 43.10
CA SER A 21 -10.77 11.85 42.59
C SER A 21 -10.92 11.83 41.08
N LEU A 22 -9.87 11.49 40.34
CA LEU A 22 -9.87 11.35 38.88
C LEU A 22 -10.94 10.33 38.45
N TYR A 23 -10.94 9.15 39.03
CA TYR A 23 -11.91 8.10 38.74
C TYR A 23 -13.36 8.54 38.93
N ARG A 24 -13.70 9.17 40.06
CA ARG A 24 -15.07 9.65 40.32
C ARG A 24 -15.56 10.64 39.28
N ASN A 25 -14.68 11.51 38.79
CA ASN A 25 -15.00 12.54 37.82
C ASN A 25 -15.12 12.01 36.38
N LEU A 26 -14.37 10.95 36.01
CA LEU A 26 -14.24 10.48 34.65
C LEU A 26 -15.06 9.20 34.32
N ARG A 27 -15.32 8.31 35.32
CA ARG A 27 -15.96 7.00 35.14
C ARG A 27 -17.36 7.02 34.51
N LYS A 28 -18.07 8.16 34.59
CA LYS A 28 -19.40 8.30 33.97
C LYS A 28 -19.31 8.34 32.44
N GLN A 29 -18.24 8.92 31.92
CA GLN A 29 -18.02 9.15 30.47
C GLN A 29 -17.09 8.12 29.83
N TYR A 30 -16.14 7.60 30.59
CA TYR A 30 -15.06 6.73 30.11
C TYR A 30 -14.99 5.43 30.89
N ASN A 31 -14.35 4.42 30.29
CA ASN A 31 -13.96 3.20 30.98
C ASN A 31 -12.60 3.46 31.65
N CYS A 32 -12.56 3.62 32.97
CA CYS A 32 -11.37 4.04 33.69
C CYS A 32 -10.71 2.86 34.40
N LEU A 33 -9.45 2.61 34.05
CA LEU A 33 -8.53 1.72 34.74
C LEU A 33 -7.67 2.54 35.71
N LYS A 34 -7.33 1.99 36.87
CA LYS A 34 -6.51 2.64 37.90
C LYS A 34 -5.22 1.87 38.10
N ALA A 35 -4.10 2.55 38.05
CA ALA A 35 -2.80 2.04 38.40
C ALA A 35 -2.20 2.85 39.57
N GLU A 36 -2.02 2.21 40.70
CA GLU A 36 -1.37 2.77 41.86
C GLU A 36 0.15 2.58 41.70
N GLY A 37 0.80 3.57 41.07
CA GLY A 37 2.21 3.60 40.73
C GLY A 37 2.56 3.08 39.34
N GLY A 38 3.82 3.38 38.91
CA GLY A 38 4.26 3.17 37.54
C GLY A 38 4.36 1.71 37.10
N GLN A 39 4.78 0.79 38.00
CA GLN A 39 4.89 -0.63 37.61
C GLN A 39 3.54 -1.23 37.27
N LYS A 40 2.51 -0.96 38.05
CA LYS A 40 1.15 -1.43 37.78
C LYS A 40 0.58 -0.83 36.48
N ALA A 41 0.98 0.40 36.15
CA ALA A 41 0.62 1.02 34.88
C ALA A 41 1.26 0.28 33.70
N ILE A 42 2.53 -0.10 33.78
CA ILE A 42 3.21 -0.89 32.77
C ILE A 42 2.53 -2.25 32.56
N ASP A 43 2.14 -2.93 33.65
CA ASP A 43 1.44 -4.22 33.58
C ASP A 43 0.09 -4.08 32.84
N LEU A 44 -0.68 -3.03 33.16
CA LEU A 44 -1.95 -2.74 32.47
C LEU A 44 -1.75 -2.34 31.01
N ILE A 45 -0.73 -1.57 30.67
CA ILE A 45 -0.40 -1.22 29.28
C ILE A 45 -0.04 -2.48 28.46
N ASN A 46 0.55 -3.48 29.08
CA ASN A 46 0.89 -4.74 28.41
C ASN A 46 -0.31 -5.68 28.20
N SER A 47 -1.36 -5.56 29.01
CA SER A 47 -2.50 -6.50 29.03
C SER A 47 -3.81 -5.91 28.51
N GLU A 48 -3.99 -4.61 28.55
CA GLU A 48 -5.26 -3.94 28.23
C GLU A 48 -5.09 -2.92 27.09
N PRO A 49 -6.07 -2.75 26.20
CA PRO A 49 -6.05 -1.69 25.20
C PRO A 49 -6.36 -0.35 25.87
N ILE A 50 -5.47 0.62 25.72
CA ILE A 50 -5.60 1.96 26.33
C ILE A 50 -5.69 3.02 25.23
N ASP A 51 -6.72 3.87 25.31
CA ASP A 51 -6.90 5.01 24.40
C ASP A 51 -6.19 6.27 24.90
N LEU A 52 -6.20 6.50 26.22
CA LEU A 52 -5.58 7.68 26.81
C LEU A 52 -5.03 7.34 28.21
N ILE A 53 -3.82 7.83 28.47
CA ILE A 53 -3.13 7.69 29.76
C ILE A 53 -3.02 9.07 30.41
N ILE A 54 -3.39 9.16 31.68
CA ILE A 54 -3.14 10.31 32.54
C ILE A 54 -2.21 9.79 33.64
N CYS A 55 -0.97 10.27 33.64
CA CYS A 55 0.08 9.75 34.49
C CYS A 55 0.71 10.87 35.32
N ASP A 56 0.87 10.65 36.63
CA ASP A 56 1.72 11.50 37.44
C ASP A 56 3.19 11.33 37.09
N GLN A 57 3.97 12.42 37.17
CA GLN A 57 5.40 12.40 36.88
C GLN A 57 6.20 11.79 38.05
N ARG A 58 5.87 12.15 39.28
CA ARG A 58 6.66 11.79 40.48
C ARG A 58 6.08 10.61 41.21
N MET A 59 6.47 9.43 40.80
CA MET A 59 6.09 8.18 41.46
C MET A 59 7.32 7.41 41.91
N PRO A 60 7.25 6.65 43.00
CA PRO A 60 8.34 5.79 43.44
C PRO A 60 8.68 4.72 42.41
N THR A 61 9.94 4.36 42.29
CA THR A 61 10.49 3.25 41.46
C THR A 61 10.41 3.49 39.95
N VAL A 62 9.22 3.79 39.39
CA VAL A 62 8.99 4.04 37.97
C VAL A 62 8.29 5.37 37.80
N THR A 63 8.96 6.30 37.14
CA THR A 63 8.47 7.67 36.93
C THR A 63 7.47 7.74 35.75
N GLY A 64 6.69 8.83 35.71
CA GLY A 64 5.67 8.99 34.67
C GLY A 64 6.22 9.02 33.25
N ASP A 65 7.35 9.65 33.01
CA ASP A 65 8.02 9.66 31.70
C ASP A 65 8.46 8.26 31.25
N GLN A 66 8.89 7.39 32.19
CA GLN A 66 9.20 6.00 31.90
C GLN A 66 7.95 5.20 31.52
N VAL A 67 6.84 5.41 32.23
CA VAL A 67 5.54 4.80 31.87
C VAL A 67 5.08 5.23 30.48
N LEU A 68 5.14 6.55 30.19
CA LEU A 68 4.71 7.07 28.89
C LEU A 68 5.62 6.65 27.73
N THR A 69 6.92 6.51 27.99
CA THR A 69 7.87 5.94 27.01
C THR A 69 7.55 4.48 26.70
N HIS A 70 7.25 3.69 27.73
CA HIS A 70 6.80 2.30 27.55
C HIS A 70 5.49 2.23 26.73
N ALA A 71 4.53 3.08 27.08
CA ALA A 71 3.25 3.18 26.36
C ALA A 71 3.45 3.56 24.89
N HIS A 72 4.35 4.51 24.60
CA HIS A 72 4.66 4.89 23.22
C HIS A 72 5.19 3.71 22.39
N THR A 73 6.00 2.85 23.00
CA THR A 73 6.56 1.68 22.33
C THR A 73 5.52 0.57 22.13
N LYS A 74 4.65 0.33 23.12
CA LYS A 74 3.70 -0.79 23.11
C LYS A 74 2.35 -0.46 22.47
N GLN A 75 1.87 0.75 22.68
CA GLN A 75 0.60 1.27 22.18
C GLN A 75 0.81 2.69 21.62
N PRO A 76 1.49 2.83 20.47
CA PRO A 76 1.90 4.12 19.90
C PRO A 76 0.73 5.07 19.65
N ASP A 77 -0.45 4.53 19.33
CA ASP A 77 -1.65 5.31 19.06
C ASP A 77 -2.32 5.86 20.34
N SER A 78 -1.95 5.37 21.53
CA SER A 78 -2.52 5.88 22.79
C SER A 78 -2.13 7.33 23.02
N ILE A 79 -3.05 8.13 23.54
CA ILE A 79 -2.74 9.51 23.94
C ILE A 79 -2.14 9.51 25.33
N ARG A 80 -1.11 10.32 25.54
CA ARG A 80 -0.29 10.35 26.76
C ARG A 80 -0.30 11.77 27.33
N ILE A 81 -0.89 11.93 28.51
CA ILE A 81 -0.95 13.18 29.27
C ILE A 81 -0.16 12.97 30.56
N LEU A 82 0.76 13.88 30.85
CA LEU A 82 1.55 13.88 32.06
C LEU A 82 1.05 14.96 33.03
N LEU A 83 0.82 14.58 34.28
CA LEU A 83 0.56 15.52 35.38
C LEU A 83 1.89 15.83 36.06
N THR A 84 2.23 17.11 36.27
CA THR A 84 3.56 17.49 36.77
C THR A 84 3.53 18.72 37.65
N GLY A 85 4.45 18.79 38.60
CA GLY A 85 4.71 20.00 39.40
C GLY A 85 5.63 20.99 38.68
N TYR A 86 5.71 22.23 39.15
CA TYR A 86 6.49 23.32 38.57
C TYR A 86 8.02 23.07 38.46
N ALA A 87 8.55 22.08 39.17
CA ALA A 87 10.01 21.85 39.26
C ALA A 87 10.59 20.90 38.18
N ASP A 88 9.76 20.33 37.29
CA ASP A 88 10.17 19.23 36.37
C ASP A 88 10.37 19.65 34.91
N PHE A 89 10.53 20.95 34.65
CA PHE A 89 10.46 21.57 33.33
C PHE A 89 11.51 21.07 32.31
N GLU A 90 12.75 20.75 32.75
CA GLU A 90 13.81 20.33 31.82
C GLU A 90 13.61 18.91 31.24
N SER A 91 13.08 17.99 32.03
CA SER A 91 12.74 16.63 31.57
C SER A 91 11.52 16.62 30.64
N LEU A 92 10.58 17.54 30.84
CA LEU A 92 9.40 17.75 30.05
C LEU A 92 9.69 18.18 28.60
N VAL A 93 10.62 19.11 28.40
CA VAL A 93 11.00 19.61 27.07
C VAL A 93 11.54 18.48 26.19
N LYS A 94 12.33 17.56 26.77
CA LYS A 94 12.85 16.40 26.03
C LYS A 94 11.74 15.40 25.63
N ALA A 95 10.80 15.12 26.52
CA ALA A 95 9.72 14.17 26.25
C ALA A 95 8.70 14.69 25.22
N VAL A 96 8.42 16.01 25.23
CA VAL A 96 7.57 16.65 24.20
C VAL A 96 8.24 16.66 22.84
N ASN A 97 9.53 16.99 22.77
CA ASN A 97 10.28 17.07 21.50
C ASN A 97 10.46 15.70 20.83
N ASN A 98 10.40 14.60 21.56
CA ASN A 98 10.50 13.24 21.05
C ASN A 98 9.16 12.62 20.63
N GLY A 99 8.05 13.38 20.63
CA GLY A 99 6.70 12.89 20.27
C GLY A 99 6.12 11.85 21.23
N GLN A 100 6.74 11.67 22.40
CA GLN A 100 6.33 10.65 23.38
C GLN A 100 5.11 11.07 24.19
N MET A 101 4.68 12.34 24.13
CA MET A 101 3.63 12.93 24.95
C MET A 101 2.75 13.86 24.13
N TYR A 102 1.43 13.77 24.35
CA TYR A 102 0.46 14.68 23.74
C TYR A 102 0.45 16.05 24.45
N ARG A 103 0.42 16.04 25.80
CA ARG A 103 0.39 17.26 26.62
C ARG A 103 0.85 16.99 28.04
N TYR A 104 1.40 18.01 28.70
CA TYR A 104 1.55 18.05 30.14
C TYR A 104 0.49 19.00 30.77
N ILE A 105 0.14 18.76 32.03
CA ILE A 105 -0.76 19.57 32.84
C ILE A 105 -0.09 19.83 34.19
N ALA A 106 0.00 21.11 34.58
CA ALA A 106 0.63 21.49 35.83
C ALA A 106 -0.30 21.19 37.04
N LYS A 107 0.29 20.70 38.12
CA LYS A 107 -0.37 20.59 39.43
C LYS A 107 -0.30 21.95 40.18
N PRO A 108 -1.38 22.43 40.81
CA PRO A 108 -2.72 21.88 40.84
C PRO A 108 -3.49 22.17 39.53
N TRP A 109 -4.26 21.21 39.03
CA TRP A 109 -5.09 21.39 37.84
C TRP A 109 -6.54 21.69 38.19
N ASP A 110 -7.23 22.37 37.27
CA ASP A 110 -8.67 22.47 37.25
C ASP A 110 -9.30 21.24 36.59
N MET A 111 -10.33 20.66 37.24
CA MET A 111 -10.96 19.43 36.74
C MET A 111 -11.72 19.64 35.45
N GLU A 112 -12.33 20.79 35.25
CA GLU A 112 -13.09 21.08 34.02
C GLU A 112 -12.12 21.33 32.85
N GLU A 113 -10.98 21.98 33.09
CA GLU A 113 -9.93 22.14 32.09
C GLU A 113 -9.32 20.78 31.69
N LEU A 114 -9.10 19.89 32.68
CA LEU A 114 -8.64 18.52 32.43
C LEU A 114 -9.64 17.74 31.55
N LYS A 115 -10.94 17.80 31.86
CA LYS A 115 -11.99 17.16 31.05
C LYS A 115 -12.03 17.69 29.63
N ILE A 116 -11.91 18.99 29.42
CA ILE A 116 -11.84 19.61 28.08
C ILE A 116 -10.62 19.09 27.32
N THR A 117 -9.48 19.00 28.00
CA THR A 117 -8.23 18.48 27.39
C THR A 117 -8.38 17.02 26.99
N ILE A 118 -8.92 16.17 27.87
CA ILE A 118 -9.21 14.75 27.56
C ILE A 118 -10.14 14.62 26.35
N LYS A 119 -11.23 15.39 26.35
CA LYS A 119 -12.19 15.36 25.24
C LYS A 119 -11.55 15.70 23.91
N ARG A 120 -10.80 16.81 23.83
CA ARG A 120 -10.10 17.23 22.61
C ARG A 120 -9.04 16.20 22.16
N ALA A 121 -8.34 15.60 23.10
CA ALA A 121 -7.36 14.57 22.83
C ALA A 121 -8.02 13.32 22.21
N LEU A 122 -9.13 12.86 22.77
CA LEU A 122 -9.88 11.71 22.24
C LEU A 122 -10.58 12.01 20.92
N GLU A 123 -11.06 13.24 20.70
CA GLU A 123 -11.56 13.67 19.39
C GLU A 123 -10.47 13.60 18.32
N SER A 124 -9.25 14.05 18.64
CA SER A 124 -8.10 13.95 17.73
C SER A 124 -7.71 12.49 17.45
N LEU A 125 -7.74 11.61 18.47
CA LEU A 125 -7.51 10.18 18.30
C LEU A 125 -8.54 9.55 17.35
N GLN A 126 -9.82 9.88 17.57
CA GLN A 126 -10.89 9.35 16.72
C GLN A 126 -10.75 9.81 15.27
N LEU A 127 -10.49 11.10 15.04
CA LEU A 127 -10.26 11.63 13.69
C LEU A 127 -9.10 10.94 12.97
N ASN A 128 -8.02 10.66 13.70
CA ASN A 128 -6.87 9.94 13.12
C ASN A 128 -7.24 8.48 12.76
N ARG A 129 -7.97 7.79 13.63
CA ARG A 129 -8.48 6.42 13.36
C ARG A 129 -9.42 6.40 12.16
N ASP A 130 -10.33 7.36 12.08
CA ASP A 130 -11.28 7.48 10.97
C ASP A 130 -10.53 7.77 9.65
N LEU A 131 -9.51 8.63 9.68
CA LEU A 131 -8.68 8.92 8.52
C LEU A 131 -7.93 7.68 8.03
N VAL A 132 -7.30 6.92 8.93
CA VAL A 132 -6.60 5.67 8.60
C VAL A 132 -7.58 4.65 8.02
N SER A 133 -8.74 4.48 8.65
CA SER A 133 -9.79 3.56 8.18
C SER A 133 -10.31 3.96 6.80
N ALA A 134 -10.61 5.25 6.59
CA ALA A 134 -11.06 5.76 5.29
C ALA A 134 -10.00 5.54 4.20
N LYS A 135 -8.71 5.78 4.50
CA LYS A 135 -7.62 5.54 3.57
C LYS A 135 -7.55 4.07 3.16
N LEU A 136 -7.59 3.15 4.12
CA LEU A 136 -7.60 1.70 3.85
C LEU A 136 -8.83 1.28 3.03
N GLN A 137 -9.99 1.88 3.28
CA GLN A 137 -11.21 1.59 2.52
C GLN A 137 -11.12 2.09 1.09
N ILE A 138 -10.53 3.25 0.86
CA ILE A 138 -10.27 3.80 -0.48
C ILE A 138 -9.31 2.87 -1.23
N GLU A 139 -8.18 2.50 -0.64
CA GLU A 139 -7.22 1.57 -1.24
C GLU A 139 -7.89 0.24 -1.63
N LYS A 140 -8.68 -0.33 -0.73
CA LYS A 140 -9.44 -1.56 -1.01
C LYS A 140 -10.45 -1.38 -2.16
N SER A 141 -11.10 -0.22 -2.23
CA SER A 141 -12.05 0.09 -3.32
C SER A 141 -11.34 0.15 -4.66
N TYR A 142 -10.17 0.79 -4.74
CA TYR A 142 -9.36 0.82 -5.95
C TYR A 142 -8.93 -0.58 -6.40
N HIS A 143 -8.43 -1.41 -5.48
CA HIS A 143 -8.07 -2.80 -5.79
C HIS A 143 -9.25 -3.60 -6.35
N ASN A 144 -10.43 -3.44 -5.76
CA ASN A 144 -11.64 -4.10 -6.25
C ASN A 144 -12.02 -3.61 -7.65
N THR A 145 -11.93 -2.30 -7.90
CA THR A 145 -12.23 -1.72 -9.22
C THR A 145 -11.28 -2.23 -10.30
N ILE A 146 -9.97 -2.28 -10.00
CA ILE A 146 -8.96 -2.85 -10.90
C ILE A 146 -9.33 -4.31 -11.24
N ASN A 147 -9.61 -5.13 -10.22
CA ASN A 147 -10.00 -6.53 -10.44
C ASN A 147 -11.31 -6.66 -11.27
N MET A 148 -12.30 -5.79 -11.04
CA MET A 148 -13.54 -5.79 -11.84
C MET A 148 -13.28 -5.43 -13.29
N LEU A 149 -12.46 -4.42 -13.56
CA LEU A 149 -12.09 -4.02 -14.92
C LEU A 149 -11.31 -5.14 -15.62
N CYS A 150 -10.41 -5.80 -14.91
CA CYS A 150 -9.66 -6.94 -15.39
C CYS A 150 -10.60 -8.09 -15.80
N VAL A 151 -11.48 -8.54 -14.90
CA VAL A 151 -12.45 -9.61 -15.20
C VAL A 151 -13.37 -9.24 -16.36
N ALA A 152 -13.78 -7.97 -16.48
CA ALA A 152 -14.59 -7.51 -17.60
C ALA A 152 -13.83 -7.57 -18.93
N SER A 153 -12.52 -7.28 -18.93
CA SER A 153 -11.65 -7.38 -20.10
C SER A 153 -11.38 -8.85 -20.48
N GLU A 154 -11.06 -9.72 -19.50
CA GLU A 154 -10.84 -11.15 -19.71
C GLU A 154 -12.04 -11.86 -20.36
N GLY A 155 -13.26 -11.50 -19.98
CA GLY A 155 -14.48 -12.07 -20.56
C GLY A 155 -14.61 -11.83 -22.07
N LYS A 156 -13.77 -10.94 -22.63
CA LYS A 156 -13.74 -10.60 -24.04
C LYS A 156 -12.56 -11.22 -24.80
N ASP A 157 -11.40 -11.32 -24.17
CA ASP A 157 -10.15 -11.87 -24.72
C ASP A 157 -9.90 -13.30 -24.22
N GLU A 158 -8.97 -14.02 -24.86
CA GLU A 158 -8.51 -15.36 -24.47
C GLU A 158 -7.43 -15.31 -23.38
N ASP A 159 -7.03 -14.11 -22.94
CA ASP A 159 -6.04 -13.97 -21.87
C ASP A 159 -6.63 -14.48 -20.54
N THR A 160 -5.93 -15.41 -19.90
CA THR A 160 -6.40 -16.07 -18.67
C THR A 160 -6.06 -15.29 -17.43
N ALA A 161 -6.81 -15.50 -16.32
CA ALA A 161 -6.48 -14.95 -15.01
C ALA A 161 -5.03 -15.23 -14.60
N SER A 162 -4.50 -16.36 -14.99
CA SER A 162 -3.12 -16.78 -14.73
C SER A 162 -2.10 -15.92 -15.49
N HIS A 163 -2.35 -15.57 -16.77
CA HIS A 163 -1.54 -14.63 -17.54
C HIS A 163 -1.39 -13.30 -16.80
N ILE A 164 -2.50 -12.71 -16.42
CA ILE A 164 -2.53 -11.42 -15.73
C ILE A 164 -1.73 -11.44 -14.42
N GLN A 165 -1.87 -12.52 -13.64
CA GLN A 165 -1.09 -12.66 -12.41
C GLN A 165 0.41 -12.83 -12.71
N ARG A 166 0.80 -13.57 -13.74
CA ARG A 166 2.21 -13.72 -14.10
C ARG A 166 2.82 -12.40 -14.59
N VAL A 167 2.14 -11.67 -15.48
CA VAL A 167 2.57 -10.33 -15.93
C VAL A 167 2.75 -9.38 -14.74
N ARG A 168 1.81 -9.38 -13.80
CA ARG A 168 1.90 -8.61 -12.56
C ARG A 168 3.18 -8.92 -11.78
N PHE A 169 3.44 -10.20 -11.53
CA PHE A 169 4.58 -10.59 -10.69
C PHE A 169 5.92 -10.45 -11.41
N TYR A 170 5.99 -10.67 -12.73
CA TYR A 170 7.18 -10.36 -13.52
C TYR A 170 7.48 -8.86 -13.50
N THR A 171 6.47 -8.00 -13.69
CA THR A 171 6.59 -6.54 -13.61
C THR A 171 7.12 -6.11 -12.25
N GLN A 172 6.51 -6.61 -11.17
CA GLN A 172 6.92 -6.30 -9.80
C GLN A 172 8.37 -6.73 -9.52
N SER A 173 8.75 -7.93 -9.96
CA SER A 173 10.09 -8.48 -9.73
C SER A 173 11.16 -7.70 -10.51
N LEU A 174 10.89 -7.32 -11.76
CA LEU A 174 11.78 -6.46 -12.54
C LEU A 174 11.95 -5.09 -11.89
N ALA A 175 10.87 -4.46 -11.44
CA ALA A 175 10.92 -3.18 -10.77
C ALA A 175 11.74 -3.23 -9.47
N LEU A 176 11.54 -4.26 -8.65
CA LEU A 176 12.35 -4.51 -7.43
C LEU A 176 13.82 -4.70 -7.75
N LYS A 177 14.12 -5.45 -8.82
CA LYS A 177 15.51 -5.73 -9.24
C LYS A 177 16.24 -4.48 -9.70
N MET A 178 15.52 -3.51 -10.25
CA MET A 178 16.04 -2.18 -10.60
C MET A 178 16.25 -1.26 -9.37
N GLY A 179 15.92 -1.70 -8.16
CA GLY A 179 16.05 -0.91 -6.95
C GLY A 179 14.85 0.00 -6.65
N ILE A 180 13.74 -0.15 -7.37
CA ILE A 180 12.49 0.53 -7.04
C ILE A 180 11.97 -0.04 -5.72
N ASN A 181 11.51 0.83 -4.82
CA ASN A 181 11.04 0.39 -3.51
C ASN A 181 9.82 -0.54 -3.61
N LYS A 182 9.60 -1.36 -2.58
CA LYS A 182 8.58 -2.40 -2.56
C LYS A 182 7.17 -1.86 -2.89
N THR A 183 6.76 -0.76 -2.27
CA THR A 183 5.42 -0.18 -2.46
C THR A 183 5.19 0.26 -3.91
N GLN A 184 6.15 0.94 -4.51
CA GLN A 184 6.08 1.35 -5.91
C GLN A 184 6.10 0.16 -6.86
N SER A 185 6.92 -0.86 -6.59
CA SER A 185 6.97 -2.07 -7.40
C SER A 185 5.67 -2.87 -7.34
N GLU A 186 5.03 -2.97 -6.17
CA GLU A 186 3.71 -3.56 -6.00
C GLU A 186 2.64 -2.79 -6.78
N GLN A 187 2.70 -1.45 -6.76
CA GLN A 187 1.81 -0.60 -7.54
C GLN A 187 2.00 -0.80 -9.05
N MET A 188 3.24 -0.84 -9.52
CA MET A 188 3.54 -1.11 -10.94
C MET A 188 2.98 -2.47 -11.38
N GLY A 189 3.21 -3.53 -10.59
CA GLY A 189 2.63 -4.84 -10.85
C GLY A 189 1.09 -4.82 -10.83
N MET A 190 0.46 -4.08 -9.92
CA MET A 190 -0.99 -3.96 -9.88
C MET A 190 -1.55 -3.24 -11.12
N MET A 191 -0.90 -2.17 -11.58
CA MET A 191 -1.34 -1.40 -12.73
C MET A 191 -1.07 -2.10 -14.06
N SER A 192 -0.08 -3.00 -14.12
CA SER A 192 0.24 -3.74 -15.33
C SER A 192 -0.89 -4.68 -15.81
N ILE A 193 -1.77 -5.12 -14.89
CA ILE A 193 -2.90 -5.97 -15.25
C ILE A 193 -3.93 -5.26 -16.16
N LEU A 194 -3.87 -3.94 -16.25
CA LEU A 194 -4.75 -3.12 -17.10
C LEU A 194 -4.13 -2.77 -18.46
N HIS A 195 -2.96 -3.32 -18.82
CA HIS A 195 -2.26 -2.95 -20.05
C HIS A 195 -3.14 -3.13 -21.30
N ASP A 196 -3.94 -4.16 -21.33
CA ASP A 196 -4.81 -4.55 -22.46
C ASP A 196 -6.29 -4.17 -22.29
N ILE A 197 -6.65 -3.35 -21.30
CA ILE A 197 -8.04 -2.97 -21.03
C ILE A 197 -8.74 -2.37 -22.26
N GLY A 198 -8.01 -1.72 -23.14
CA GLY A 198 -8.55 -1.12 -24.36
C GLY A 198 -9.04 -2.11 -25.41
N LYS A 199 -8.68 -3.40 -25.30
CA LYS A 199 -9.23 -4.47 -26.15
C LYS A 199 -10.76 -4.59 -26.03
N MET A 200 -11.34 -4.03 -24.95
CA MET A 200 -12.81 -3.93 -24.82
C MET A 200 -13.48 -3.21 -25.99
N PHE A 201 -12.80 -2.31 -26.67
CA PHE A 201 -13.31 -1.60 -27.86
C PHE A 201 -13.02 -2.32 -29.19
N VAL A 202 -12.23 -3.38 -29.18
CA VAL A 202 -11.97 -4.16 -30.40
C VAL A 202 -13.19 -5.04 -30.68
N PRO A 203 -13.72 -5.06 -31.94
CA PRO A 203 -14.83 -5.95 -32.32
C PRO A 203 -14.48 -7.42 -32.12
N ASP A 204 -15.39 -8.23 -31.59
CA ASP A 204 -15.17 -9.66 -31.34
C ASP A 204 -14.78 -10.44 -32.62
N ALA A 205 -15.25 -10.03 -33.78
CA ALA A 205 -14.89 -10.64 -35.06
C ALA A 205 -13.40 -10.49 -35.40
N ILE A 206 -12.73 -9.44 -34.84
CA ILE A 206 -11.30 -9.20 -35.00
C ILE A 206 -10.54 -9.87 -33.85
N LEU A 207 -10.98 -9.63 -32.62
CA LEU A 207 -10.29 -10.11 -31.41
C LEU A 207 -10.22 -11.65 -31.35
N LYS A 208 -11.31 -12.32 -31.72
CA LYS A 208 -11.47 -13.80 -31.72
C LYS A 208 -11.32 -14.43 -33.09
N LYS A 209 -10.69 -13.74 -34.07
CA LYS A 209 -10.53 -14.26 -35.40
C LYS A 209 -9.61 -15.50 -35.41
N PRO A 210 -10.07 -16.66 -35.95
CA PRO A 210 -9.24 -17.83 -36.06
C PRO A 210 -8.29 -17.69 -37.26
N GLY A 211 -7.17 -16.99 -37.05
CA GLY A 211 -6.17 -16.78 -38.10
C GLY A 211 -5.50 -15.38 -38.03
N PRO A 212 -4.61 -15.07 -38.97
CA PRO A 212 -3.95 -13.76 -38.99
C PRO A 212 -4.95 -12.64 -39.32
N LEU A 213 -4.73 -11.47 -38.72
CA LEU A 213 -5.46 -10.25 -39.06
C LEU A 213 -4.99 -9.73 -40.43
N ASP A 214 -5.90 -9.18 -41.22
CA ASP A 214 -5.49 -8.37 -42.37
C ASP A 214 -5.08 -6.97 -41.95
N ASP A 215 -4.60 -6.16 -42.92
CA ASP A 215 -4.03 -4.84 -42.64
C ASP A 215 -5.07 -3.90 -41.98
N THR A 216 -6.34 -3.99 -42.40
CA THR A 216 -7.42 -3.14 -41.83
C THR A 216 -7.77 -3.56 -40.42
N GLU A 217 -7.89 -4.85 -40.18
CA GLU A 217 -8.15 -5.41 -38.85
C GLU A 217 -6.99 -5.12 -37.91
N TRP A 218 -5.74 -5.18 -38.42
CA TRP A 218 -4.55 -4.86 -37.65
C TRP A 218 -4.51 -3.38 -37.23
N GLU A 219 -4.91 -2.44 -38.12
CA GLU A 219 -5.05 -1.04 -37.76
C GLU A 219 -6.08 -0.83 -36.61
N ILE A 220 -7.20 -1.57 -36.64
CA ILE A 220 -8.19 -1.52 -35.55
C ILE A 220 -7.62 -2.10 -34.25
N MET A 221 -6.88 -3.23 -34.33
CA MET A 221 -6.23 -3.82 -33.18
C MET A 221 -5.22 -2.86 -32.52
N LYS A 222 -4.43 -2.14 -33.32
CA LYS A 222 -3.44 -1.17 -32.82
C LYS A 222 -4.03 0.02 -32.06
N LEU A 223 -5.35 0.21 -32.10
CA LEU A 223 -6.00 1.28 -31.33
C LEU A 223 -6.23 0.93 -29.86
N HIS A 224 -6.03 -0.34 -29.42
CA HIS A 224 -6.33 -0.69 -28.03
C HIS A 224 -5.45 0.07 -27.00
N PRO A 225 -4.18 0.44 -27.24
CA PRO A 225 -3.42 1.26 -26.29
C PRO A 225 -4.09 2.61 -26.01
N GLU A 226 -4.48 3.32 -27.05
CA GLU A 226 -5.19 4.60 -26.94
C GLU A 226 -6.60 4.43 -26.36
N ASN A 227 -7.30 3.36 -26.69
CA ASN A 227 -8.60 3.05 -26.12
C ASN A 227 -8.50 2.72 -24.62
N GLY A 228 -7.42 2.08 -24.19
CA GLY A 228 -7.12 1.87 -22.78
C GLY A 228 -7.00 3.17 -22.01
N VAL A 229 -6.29 4.14 -22.55
CA VAL A 229 -6.19 5.49 -21.95
C VAL A 229 -7.58 6.15 -21.83
N LYS A 230 -8.45 6.00 -22.85
CA LYS A 230 -9.83 6.54 -22.80
C LYS A 230 -10.69 5.89 -21.71
N ILE A 231 -10.52 4.57 -21.48
CA ILE A 231 -11.23 3.85 -20.41
C ILE A 231 -10.75 4.29 -19.03
N LEU A 232 -9.44 4.43 -18.86
CA LEU A 232 -8.80 4.75 -17.57
C LEU A 232 -9.03 6.22 -17.18
N GLY A 233 -9.21 7.12 -18.16
CA GLY A 233 -9.49 8.53 -17.93
C GLY A 233 -8.32 9.31 -17.31
N ASP A 234 -8.65 10.45 -16.69
CA ASP A 234 -7.66 11.38 -16.16
C ASP A 234 -7.46 11.29 -14.64
N ASP A 235 -8.00 10.25 -13.97
CA ASP A 235 -7.82 10.08 -12.54
C ASP A 235 -6.34 9.80 -12.24
N PRO A 236 -5.68 10.60 -11.35
CA PRO A 236 -4.27 10.42 -10.99
C PRO A 236 -3.93 9.01 -10.49
N PHE A 237 -4.89 8.28 -9.93
CA PHE A 237 -4.69 6.91 -9.50
C PHE A 237 -4.39 5.96 -10.67
N TYR A 238 -5.04 6.15 -11.82
CA TYR A 238 -4.87 5.32 -13.02
C TYR A 238 -3.82 5.82 -14.00
N GLN A 239 -3.16 6.95 -13.71
CA GLN A 239 -2.15 7.52 -14.59
C GLN A 239 -1.07 6.52 -14.98
N LEU A 240 -0.57 5.74 -14.02
CA LEU A 240 0.42 4.70 -14.26
C LEU A 240 -0.10 3.59 -15.18
N ALA A 241 -1.36 3.19 -15.03
CA ALA A 241 -1.99 2.20 -15.90
C ALA A 241 -2.20 2.76 -17.32
N ALA A 242 -2.54 4.04 -17.44
CA ALA A 242 -2.67 4.72 -18.73
C ALA A 242 -1.33 4.80 -19.47
N GLU A 243 -0.23 5.13 -18.78
CA GLU A 243 1.12 5.12 -19.34
C GLU A 243 1.53 3.72 -19.81
N ILE A 244 1.23 2.69 -19.03
CA ILE A 244 1.47 1.28 -19.38
C ILE A 244 0.65 0.92 -20.61
N SER A 245 -0.67 1.17 -20.60
CA SER A 245 -1.54 0.83 -21.71
C SER A 245 -1.10 1.50 -23.00
N LEU A 246 -0.71 2.77 -22.95
CA LEU A 246 -0.28 3.51 -24.13
C LEU A 246 1.05 2.99 -24.68
N GLY A 247 2.01 2.60 -23.81
CA GLY A 247 3.40 2.36 -24.21
C GLY A 247 3.85 0.90 -24.28
N HIS A 248 3.06 -0.08 -23.82
CA HIS A 248 3.54 -1.47 -23.73
C HIS A 248 3.79 -2.15 -25.10
N HIS A 249 3.34 -1.57 -26.19
CA HIS A 249 3.63 -2.01 -27.56
C HIS A 249 4.74 -1.19 -28.26
N GLU A 250 5.24 -0.14 -27.62
CA GLU A 250 6.40 0.57 -28.16
C GLU A 250 7.65 -0.32 -28.17
N ASN A 251 8.44 -0.24 -29.24
CA ASN A 251 9.73 -0.92 -29.34
C ASN A 251 10.86 0.03 -28.95
N PHE A 252 11.89 -0.49 -28.35
CA PHE A 252 13.00 0.32 -27.86
C PHE A 252 13.71 1.11 -28.99
N ASP A 253 13.67 0.59 -30.22
CA ASP A 253 14.20 1.24 -31.44
C ASP A 253 13.23 2.22 -32.13
N GLY A 254 11.99 2.37 -31.61
CA GLY A 254 10.96 3.23 -32.18
C GLY A 254 10.11 2.60 -33.29
N SER A 255 10.29 1.33 -33.58
CA SER A 255 9.46 0.60 -34.59
C SER A 255 8.12 0.12 -34.03
N GLY A 256 7.78 0.46 -32.79
CA GLY A 256 6.55 0.10 -32.10
C GLY A 256 5.34 0.99 -32.45
N TYR A 257 4.28 0.85 -31.68
CA TYR A 257 3.05 1.65 -31.80
C TYR A 257 2.47 1.96 -30.41
N PRO A 258 1.59 2.96 -30.27
CA PRO A 258 0.97 3.80 -31.30
C PRO A 258 1.82 5.02 -31.72
N SER A 259 2.75 5.47 -30.87
CA SER A 259 3.46 6.74 -31.04
C SER A 259 4.78 6.64 -31.76
N GLY A 260 5.40 5.45 -31.82
CA GLY A 260 6.73 5.21 -32.39
C GLY A 260 7.85 5.92 -31.63
N ILE A 261 7.69 6.14 -30.31
CA ILE A 261 8.73 6.70 -29.45
C ILE A 261 9.82 5.66 -29.17
N GLN A 262 11.05 6.13 -28.90
CA GLN A 262 12.21 5.24 -28.76
C GLN A 262 12.98 5.44 -27.46
N GLY A 263 13.67 4.40 -27.05
CA GLY A 263 14.60 4.44 -25.92
C GLY A 263 13.91 4.87 -24.62
N GLU A 264 14.52 5.81 -23.90
CA GLU A 264 14.00 6.32 -22.63
C GLU A 264 12.79 7.26 -22.75
N GLN A 265 12.38 7.62 -23.97
CA GLN A 265 11.11 8.33 -24.17
C GLN A 265 9.93 7.42 -23.84
N ILE A 266 10.09 6.09 -23.96
CA ILE A 266 9.12 5.12 -23.54
C ILE A 266 9.12 5.08 -21.99
N PRO A 267 7.99 5.28 -21.32
CA PRO A 267 7.94 5.20 -19.86
C PRO A 267 8.54 3.90 -19.34
N LEU A 268 9.33 3.98 -18.27
CA LEU A 268 10.00 2.80 -17.69
C LEU A 268 9.02 1.66 -17.40
N THR A 269 7.85 2.02 -16.86
CA THR A 269 6.76 1.05 -16.55
C THR A 269 6.29 0.31 -17.80
N ALA A 270 6.13 1.00 -18.92
CA ALA A 270 5.74 0.39 -20.19
C ALA A 270 6.84 -0.53 -20.74
N ARG A 271 8.12 -0.13 -20.63
CA ARG A 271 9.27 -0.99 -21.03
C ARG A 271 9.34 -2.28 -20.23
N ILE A 272 9.07 -2.21 -18.90
CA ILE A 272 9.04 -3.37 -18.01
C ILE A 272 7.87 -4.29 -18.38
N VAL A 273 6.67 -3.73 -18.53
CA VAL A 273 5.45 -4.51 -18.84
C VAL A 273 5.57 -5.19 -20.20
N LYS A 274 6.15 -4.51 -21.21
CA LYS A 274 6.42 -5.13 -22.51
C LYS A 274 7.24 -6.42 -22.40
N ILE A 275 8.30 -6.42 -21.57
CA ILE A 275 9.13 -7.62 -21.38
C ILE A 275 8.30 -8.72 -20.67
N ALA A 276 7.55 -8.36 -19.65
CA ALA A 276 6.71 -9.28 -18.88
C ALA A 276 5.64 -9.92 -19.77
N ASP A 277 4.90 -9.11 -20.53
CA ASP A 277 3.84 -9.56 -21.42
C ASP A 277 4.37 -10.44 -22.55
N VAL A 278 5.40 -10.01 -23.30
CA VAL A 278 5.99 -10.81 -24.37
C VAL A 278 6.56 -12.13 -23.84
N PHE A 279 7.24 -12.11 -22.69
CA PHE A 279 7.77 -13.33 -22.07
C PHE A 279 6.63 -14.31 -21.73
N ASP A 280 5.57 -13.82 -21.11
CA ASP A 280 4.41 -14.65 -20.77
C ASP A 280 3.71 -15.19 -22.03
N ALA A 281 3.49 -14.35 -23.03
CA ALA A 281 2.90 -14.75 -24.31
C ALA A 281 3.72 -15.82 -25.05
N LEU A 282 5.05 -15.86 -24.85
CA LEU A 282 5.90 -16.90 -25.43
C LEU A 282 5.83 -18.22 -24.65
N THR A 283 5.71 -18.16 -23.33
CA THR A 283 5.81 -19.33 -22.43
C THR A 283 4.44 -19.93 -22.09
N THR A 284 3.33 -19.28 -22.43
CA THR A 284 1.97 -19.77 -22.18
C THR A 284 1.39 -20.43 -23.42
N LYS A 285 0.55 -21.46 -23.19
CA LYS A 285 -0.20 -22.12 -24.25
C LYS A 285 -1.27 -21.17 -24.78
N ARG A 286 -1.34 -21.01 -26.11
CA ARG A 286 -2.40 -20.28 -26.80
C ARG A 286 -3.10 -21.22 -27.81
N PRO A 287 -4.33 -20.96 -28.23
CA PRO A 287 -5.10 -21.85 -29.11
C PRO A 287 -4.35 -22.27 -30.39
N TYR A 288 -3.47 -21.39 -30.87
CA TYR A 288 -2.74 -21.57 -32.13
C TYR A 288 -1.21 -21.75 -31.96
N LYS A 289 -0.72 -21.86 -30.69
CA LYS A 289 0.72 -21.90 -30.42
C LYS A 289 1.03 -22.70 -29.17
N ASP A 290 1.89 -23.70 -29.31
CA ASP A 290 2.47 -24.39 -28.14
C ASP A 290 3.42 -23.46 -27.35
N PRO A 291 3.47 -23.60 -26.02
CA PRO A 291 4.35 -22.81 -25.17
C PRO A 291 5.81 -23.09 -25.49
N TRP A 292 6.61 -22.04 -25.51
CA TRP A 292 8.07 -22.22 -25.60
C TRP A 292 8.63 -22.59 -24.22
N PRO A 293 9.72 -23.40 -24.19
CA PRO A 293 10.53 -23.53 -22.98
C PRO A 293 11.03 -22.16 -22.52
N ILE A 294 11.15 -21.98 -21.21
CA ILE A 294 11.62 -20.73 -20.59
C ILE A 294 12.96 -20.29 -21.20
N GLU A 295 13.89 -21.22 -21.38
CA GLU A 295 15.21 -20.95 -21.94
C GLU A 295 15.12 -20.37 -23.35
N LYS A 296 14.21 -20.91 -24.18
CA LYS A 296 13.98 -20.40 -25.52
C LYS A 296 13.39 -18.99 -25.53
N ALA A 297 12.43 -18.73 -24.63
CA ALA A 297 11.85 -17.40 -24.47
C ALA A 297 12.91 -16.39 -24.00
N MET A 298 13.75 -16.75 -23.04
CA MET A 298 14.86 -15.92 -22.58
C MET A 298 15.86 -15.63 -23.72
N ALA A 299 16.20 -16.63 -24.53
CA ALA A 299 17.08 -16.42 -25.68
C ALA A 299 16.49 -15.42 -26.69
N PHE A 300 15.18 -15.47 -26.93
CA PHE A 300 14.46 -14.49 -27.76
C PHE A 300 14.54 -13.08 -27.20
N LEU A 301 14.33 -12.91 -25.89
CA LEU A 301 14.44 -11.59 -25.25
C LEU A 301 15.86 -11.00 -25.46
N VAL A 302 16.88 -11.83 -25.30
CA VAL A 302 18.30 -11.43 -25.53
C VAL A 302 18.55 -11.08 -26.99
N GLU A 303 18.04 -11.88 -27.95
CA GLU A 303 18.15 -11.60 -29.38
C GLU A 303 17.53 -10.26 -29.78
N LYS A 304 16.40 -9.92 -29.20
CA LYS A 304 15.65 -8.68 -29.49
C LYS A 304 16.05 -7.47 -28.62
N ARG A 305 17.14 -7.60 -27.87
CA ARG A 305 17.76 -6.51 -27.10
C ARG A 305 18.12 -5.33 -28.02
N ASN A 306 17.89 -4.10 -27.55
CA ASN A 306 18.04 -2.84 -28.31
C ASN A 306 17.08 -2.68 -29.52
N ILE A 307 16.28 -3.67 -29.86
CA ILE A 307 15.26 -3.60 -30.92
C ILE A 307 13.89 -3.44 -30.27
N MET A 308 13.42 -4.52 -29.66
CA MET A 308 12.12 -4.51 -28.97
C MET A 308 12.25 -4.10 -27.51
N PHE A 309 13.35 -4.44 -26.86
CA PHE A 309 13.49 -4.36 -25.41
C PHE A 309 14.68 -3.50 -24.98
N ASP A 310 14.47 -2.84 -23.85
CA ASP A 310 15.50 -2.11 -23.14
C ASP A 310 16.63 -3.06 -22.70
N PRO A 311 17.89 -2.78 -23.09
CA PRO A 311 19.01 -3.65 -22.79
C PRO A 311 19.27 -3.84 -21.27
N GLU A 312 19.08 -2.81 -20.46
CA GLU A 312 19.28 -2.88 -19.01
C GLU A 312 18.23 -3.78 -18.35
N LEU A 313 16.98 -3.66 -18.78
CA LEU A 313 15.90 -4.51 -18.28
C LEU A 313 16.08 -5.98 -18.66
N ILE A 314 16.68 -6.28 -19.82
CA ILE A 314 17.02 -7.66 -20.19
C ILE A 314 18.10 -8.23 -19.27
N ASP A 315 19.10 -7.44 -18.86
CA ASP A 315 20.10 -7.90 -17.90
C ASP A 315 19.46 -8.23 -16.53
N HIS A 316 18.52 -7.43 -16.08
CA HIS A 316 17.75 -7.72 -14.87
C HIS A 316 16.87 -8.97 -15.01
N MET A 317 16.23 -9.17 -16.15
CA MET A 317 15.42 -10.37 -16.43
C MET A 317 16.27 -11.65 -16.42
N ILE A 318 17.49 -11.61 -16.99
CA ILE A 318 18.46 -12.71 -16.93
C ILE A 318 18.84 -13.01 -15.48
N SER A 319 19.13 -11.99 -14.68
CA SER A 319 19.46 -12.17 -13.26
C SER A 319 18.32 -12.82 -12.49
N LEU A 320 17.07 -12.36 -12.67
CA LEU A 320 15.89 -12.97 -12.05
C LEU A 320 15.68 -14.42 -12.46
N HIS A 321 15.96 -14.76 -13.72
CA HIS A 321 15.90 -16.13 -14.20
C HIS A 321 16.97 -17.02 -13.53
N GLN A 322 18.20 -16.53 -13.42
CA GLN A 322 19.30 -17.24 -12.73
C GLN A 322 19.03 -17.46 -11.24
N GLU A 323 18.32 -16.53 -10.60
CA GLU A 323 17.88 -16.62 -9.21
C GLU A 323 16.66 -17.56 -9.02
N GLY A 324 16.11 -18.08 -10.12
CA GLY A 324 14.94 -18.99 -10.09
C GLY A 324 13.60 -18.29 -9.89
N ILE A 325 13.57 -16.96 -9.77
CA ILE A 325 12.35 -16.17 -9.51
C ILE A 325 11.36 -16.32 -10.66
N ILE A 326 11.83 -16.24 -11.92
CA ILE A 326 10.98 -16.39 -13.10
C ILE A 326 10.31 -17.76 -13.13
N THR A 327 11.04 -18.82 -12.84
CA THR A 327 10.51 -20.19 -12.78
C THR A 327 9.50 -20.35 -11.66
N GLN A 328 9.75 -19.75 -10.50
CA GLN A 328 8.83 -19.78 -9.37
C GLN A 328 7.50 -19.08 -9.70
N ILE A 329 7.53 -17.89 -10.31
CA ILE A 329 6.32 -17.17 -10.73
C ILE A 329 5.53 -18.01 -11.74
N TYR A 330 6.20 -18.56 -12.75
CA TYR A 330 5.58 -19.39 -13.77
C TYR A 330 4.87 -20.61 -13.18
N GLN A 331 5.52 -21.34 -12.27
CA GLN A 331 4.96 -22.54 -11.63
C GLN A 331 3.83 -22.24 -10.66
N SER A 332 3.89 -21.10 -9.95
CA SER A 332 2.87 -20.73 -8.96
C SER A 332 1.55 -20.27 -9.57
N HIS A 333 1.53 -19.94 -10.89
CA HIS A 333 0.38 -19.40 -11.59
C HIS A 333 0.14 -20.17 -12.92
N GLN A 334 0.20 -21.50 -12.88
CA GLN A 334 -0.23 -22.37 -13.98
C GLN A 334 -1.74 -22.50 -13.99
N ASP A 335 -2.35 -22.60 -15.20
CA ASP A 335 -3.78 -22.85 -15.41
C ASP A 335 -4.20 -24.26 -14.98
#